data_300aa8f4d8868beec4f676abcb4d373d
#
_entry.id   300aa8f4d8868beec4f676abcb4d373d
#
_cell.length_a   1.000
_cell.length_b   1.000
_cell.length_c   1.000
_cell.angle_alpha   90.00
_cell.angle_beta   90.00
_cell.angle_gamma   90.00
#
_symmetry.space_group_name_H-M   'P 1'
#
loop_
_entity.id
_entity.type
_entity.pdbx_description
1 polymer ?
#
loop_
_entity_poly.entity_id
_entity_poly.type
_entity_poly.pdbx_seq_one_letter_code
_entity_poly.pdbx_strand_id
1 'polypeptide(L)'
;MNKRVIFSDKSDSLLQSYFRDISKYKILDNEEINKLIVEAQNGDEKAREKVITSNLRFVVTIAKQFQNRGIPLMDLISSGLEGLCKSVNKFDPTRGVKFLNYSAWWIKQCIYTTIYWYGREIRLPVTQHLKVIQILRATNEFIKKNGRNPTTNELHTLTSIPEKQIDYLAQFSNRLVSVDDFIGGDEENSQVCDVIPDGEPSLDEQVNKSFINKELCKCLNILPVREHDIIVMLFGIGINPMSKQEVGDMFGIGVERVRQIKEKALDRIRKRCNLQLSKLI
;
A
#
# COMPACT_ATOMS: atom_id res chain seq x y z
N MET A 1 9.88 23.81 -0.02
CA MET A 1 10.04 23.95 -1.47
C MET A 1 9.49 22.72 -2.16
N ASN A 2 8.44 22.88 -2.97
CA ASN A 2 7.76 21.77 -3.64
C ASN A 2 8.62 21.25 -4.78
N LYS A 3 9.32 20.12 -4.61
CA LYS A 3 9.85 19.38 -5.76
C LYS A 3 8.67 18.79 -6.51
N ARG A 4 8.37 19.35 -7.66
CA ARG A 4 7.48 18.78 -8.69
C ARG A 4 8.02 17.39 -9.02
N VAL A 5 7.17 16.38 -8.89
CA VAL A 5 7.40 15.09 -9.56
C VAL A 5 7.56 15.42 -11.04
N ILE A 6 8.76 15.24 -11.56
CA ILE A 6 9.10 15.42 -12.98
C ILE A 6 8.43 14.28 -13.72
N PHE A 7 7.14 14.43 -14.03
CA PHE A 7 6.54 13.65 -15.11
C PHE A 7 7.23 14.15 -16.38
N SER A 8 7.93 13.24 -17.04
CA SER A 8 8.84 13.49 -18.15
C SER A 8 8.23 14.39 -19.23
N ASP A 9 9.07 15.18 -19.91
CA ASP A 9 8.77 16.03 -21.09
C ASP A 9 7.88 15.38 -22.14
N LYS A 10 7.86 14.03 -22.22
CA LYS A 10 7.01 13.26 -23.10
C LYS A 10 5.50 13.35 -22.76
N SER A 11 5.12 13.40 -21.49
CA SER A 11 3.71 13.52 -21.09
C SER A 11 3.15 14.90 -21.41
N ASP A 12 3.97 15.94 -21.30
CA ASP A 12 3.58 17.30 -21.63
C ASP A 12 3.42 17.50 -23.15
N SER A 13 4.27 16.87 -23.97
CA SER A 13 4.16 16.90 -25.43
C SER A 13 2.89 16.20 -25.94
N LEU A 14 2.52 15.06 -25.35
CA LEU A 14 1.28 14.35 -25.66
C LEU A 14 0.04 15.15 -25.27
N LEU A 15 0.05 15.78 -24.09
CA LEU A 15 -1.03 16.65 -23.63
C LEU A 15 -1.22 17.86 -24.55
N GLN A 16 -0.13 18.48 -24.98
CA GLN A 16 -0.19 19.61 -25.93
C GLN A 16 -0.76 19.19 -27.29
N SER A 17 -0.35 18.04 -27.82
CA SER A 17 -0.91 17.49 -29.05
C SER A 17 -2.41 17.23 -28.90
N TYR A 18 -2.82 16.59 -27.82
CA TYR A 18 -4.23 16.32 -27.52
C TYR A 18 -5.06 17.60 -27.41
N PHE A 19 -4.56 18.63 -26.72
CA PHE A 19 -5.29 19.93 -26.65
C PHE A 19 -5.39 20.63 -27.99
N ARG A 20 -4.38 20.52 -28.86
CA ARG A 20 -4.41 21.03 -30.21
C ARG A 20 -5.49 20.33 -31.05
N ASP A 21 -5.60 19.02 -30.91
CA ASP A 21 -6.61 18.24 -31.66
C ASP A 21 -8.03 18.54 -31.17
N ILE A 22 -8.26 18.63 -29.87
CA ILE A 22 -9.54 18.99 -29.29
C ILE A 22 -10.00 20.40 -29.78
N SER A 23 -9.06 21.33 -29.94
CA SER A 23 -9.38 22.69 -30.32
C SER A 23 -10.01 22.79 -31.70
N LYS A 24 -9.80 21.80 -32.58
CA LYS A 24 -10.36 21.72 -33.93
C LYS A 24 -11.86 21.46 -33.95
N TYR A 25 -12.42 20.84 -32.89
CA TYR A 25 -13.83 20.50 -32.84
C TYR A 25 -14.69 21.69 -32.44
N LYS A 26 -15.76 21.90 -33.20
CA LYS A 26 -16.71 22.99 -32.96
C LYS A 26 -17.62 22.65 -31.76
N ILE A 27 -17.87 23.64 -30.94
CA ILE A 27 -18.87 23.54 -29.87
C ILE A 27 -20.26 23.60 -30.50
N LEU A 28 -21.14 22.66 -30.16
CA LEU A 28 -22.51 22.59 -30.65
C LEU A 28 -23.44 23.32 -29.68
N ASP A 29 -24.58 23.80 -30.22
CA ASP A 29 -25.65 24.39 -29.42
C ASP A 29 -26.48 23.31 -28.70
N ASN A 30 -27.17 23.69 -27.61
CA ASN A 30 -27.95 22.75 -26.79
C ASN A 30 -29.04 22.02 -27.56
N GLU A 31 -29.71 22.72 -28.52
CA GLU A 31 -30.75 22.12 -29.34
C GLU A 31 -30.17 21.07 -30.30
N GLU A 32 -29.02 21.37 -30.91
CA GLU A 32 -28.31 20.43 -31.80
C GLU A 32 -27.82 19.19 -30.99
N ILE A 33 -27.30 19.41 -29.79
CA ILE A 33 -26.86 18.30 -28.89
C ILE A 33 -28.05 17.40 -28.59
N ASN A 34 -29.22 17.95 -28.23
CA ASN A 34 -30.41 17.15 -27.90
C ASN A 34 -30.87 16.29 -29.07
N LYS A 35 -30.87 16.82 -30.27
CA LYS A 35 -31.22 16.05 -31.49
C LYS A 35 -30.25 14.92 -31.75
N LEU A 36 -28.95 15.23 -31.73
CA LEU A 36 -27.89 14.23 -31.93
C LEU A 36 -27.87 13.13 -30.85
N ILE A 37 -28.25 13.45 -29.61
CA ILE A 37 -28.34 12.43 -28.55
C ILE A 37 -29.48 11.45 -28.87
N VAL A 38 -30.63 11.91 -29.33
CA VAL A 38 -31.73 11.01 -29.72
C VAL A 38 -31.31 10.10 -30.89
N GLU A 39 -30.61 10.64 -31.88
CA GLU A 39 -30.05 9.85 -32.99
C GLU A 39 -29.02 8.83 -32.49
N ALA A 40 -28.11 9.24 -31.61
CA ALA A 40 -27.10 8.37 -31.01
C ALA A 40 -27.73 7.24 -30.17
N GLN A 41 -28.80 7.50 -29.45
CA GLN A 41 -29.55 6.49 -28.70
C GLN A 41 -30.30 5.50 -29.61
N ASN A 42 -30.67 5.91 -30.80
CA ASN A 42 -31.26 5.07 -31.84
C ASN A 42 -30.23 4.24 -32.62
N GLY A 43 -28.94 4.36 -32.30
CA GLY A 43 -27.85 3.54 -32.84
C GLY A 43 -26.98 4.26 -33.90
N ASP A 44 -27.14 5.55 -34.13
CA ASP A 44 -26.23 6.29 -35.00
C ASP A 44 -24.89 6.61 -34.33
N GLU A 45 -23.85 5.83 -34.71
CA GLU A 45 -22.48 6.03 -34.20
C GLU A 45 -21.87 7.37 -34.58
N LYS A 46 -22.20 7.93 -35.74
CA LYS A 46 -21.68 9.23 -36.18
C LYS A 46 -22.25 10.37 -35.33
N ALA A 47 -23.55 10.32 -35.04
CA ALA A 47 -24.17 11.26 -34.11
C ALA A 47 -23.55 11.18 -32.73
N ARG A 48 -23.30 9.96 -32.22
CA ARG A 48 -22.60 9.71 -30.92
C ARG A 48 -21.21 10.29 -30.91
N GLU A 49 -20.40 10.02 -31.93
CA GLU A 49 -19.03 10.55 -32.05
C GLU A 49 -19.03 12.07 -32.04
N LYS A 50 -19.97 12.69 -32.78
CA LYS A 50 -20.10 14.14 -32.86
C LYS A 50 -20.47 14.79 -31.54
N VAL A 51 -21.37 14.17 -30.76
CA VAL A 51 -21.69 14.61 -29.37
C VAL A 51 -20.49 14.50 -28.46
N ILE A 52 -19.75 13.40 -28.52
CA ILE A 52 -18.56 13.18 -27.65
C ILE A 52 -17.48 14.19 -28.00
N THR A 53 -17.12 14.32 -29.29
CA THR A 53 -16.02 15.19 -29.72
C THR A 53 -16.28 16.66 -29.44
N SER A 54 -17.53 17.13 -29.59
CA SER A 54 -17.91 18.52 -29.27
C SER A 54 -17.79 18.84 -27.77
N ASN A 55 -17.88 17.85 -26.89
CA ASN A 55 -17.85 18.03 -25.44
C ASN A 55 -16.50 17.65 -24.76
N LEU A 56 -15.46 17.29 -25.54
CA LEU A 56 -14.12 16.93 -24.99
C LEU A 56 -13.52 18.05 -24.15
N ARG A 57 -13.65 19.29 -24.55
CA ARG A 57 -13.15 20.47 -23.83
C ARG A 57 -13.76 20.57 -22.42
N PHE A 58 -15.04 20.24 -22.32
CA PHE A 58 -15.73 20.22 -21.02
C PHE A 58 -15.20 19.13 -20.09
N VAL A 59 -14.95 17.92 -20.62
CA VAL A 59 -14.32 16.84 -19.85
C VAL A 59 -12.95 17.26 -19.32
N VAL A 60 -12.12 17.88 -20.17
CA VAL A 60 -10.80 18.39 -19.76
C VAL A 60 -10.92 19.43 -18.64
N THR A 61 -11.89 20.33 -18.72
CA THR A 61 -12.11 21.36 -17.69
C THR A 61 -12.46 20.74 -16.34
N ILE A 62 -13.28 19.67 -16.34
CA ILE A 62 -13.60 18.93 -15.10
C ILE A 62 -12.38 18.15 -14.62
N ALA A 63 -11.68 17.41 -15.49
CA ALA A 63 -10.52 16.59 -15.12
C ALA A 63 -9.40 17.40 -14.47
N LYS A 64 -9.16 18.64 -14.95
CA LYS A 64 -8.19 19.57 -14.36
C LYS A 64 -8.46 19.88 -12.87
N GLN A 65 -9.70 19.85 -12.41
CA GLN A 65 -10.04 20.07 -10.99
C GLN A 65 -9.56 18.94 -10.08
N PHE A 66 -9.24 17.79 -10.66
CA PHE A 66 -8.82 16.57 -9.94
C PHE A 66 -7.32 16.27 -10.06
N GLN A 67 -6.53 17.17 -10.65
CA GLN A 67 -5.08 17.02 -10.74
C GLN A 67 -4.41 16.88 -9.36
N ASN A 68 -3.19 16.33 -9.33
CA ASN A 68 -2.37 16.12 -8.14
C ASN A 68 -2.97 15.15 -7.09
N ARG A 69 -3.79 14.20 -7.55
CA ARG A 69 -4.37 13.15 -6.69
C ARG A 69 -3.80 11.76 -6.94
N GLY A 70 -2.54 11.69 -7.43
CA GLY A 70 -1.84 10.43 -7.68
C GLY A 70 -2.12 9.80 -9.05
N ILE A 71 -2.91 10.47 -9.91
CA ILE A 71 -3.24 9.98 -11.26
C ILE A 71 -2.83 11.01 -12.30
N PRO A 72 -2.21 10.58 -13.43
CA PRO A 72 -1.90 11.44 -14.55
C PRO A 72 -3.15 12.09 -15.14
N LEU A 73 -3.03 13.33 -15.66
CA LEU A 73 -4.17 14.05 -16.23
C LEU A 73 -4.81 13.33 -17.42
N MET A 74 -4.02 12.64 -18.26
CA MET A 74 -4.55 11.87 -19.40
C MET A 74 -5.48 10.74 -18.93
N ASP A 75 -5.16 10.05 -17.86
CA ASP A 75 -5.98 8.97 -17.30
C ASP A 75 -7.27 9.51 -16.69
N LEU A 76 -7.20 10.68 -16.03
CA LEU A 76 -8.40 11.39 -15.55
C LEU A 76 -9.31 11.82 -16.69
N ILE A 77 -8.74 12.30 -17.81
CA ILE A 77 -9.50 12.66 -19.02
C ILE A 77 -10.16 11.40 -19.60
N SER A 78 -9.42 10.29 -19.74
CA SER A 78 -9.93 9.03 -20.27
C SER A 78 -11.10 8.50 -19.43
N SER A 79 -10.97 8.54 -18.11
CA SER A 79 -12.05 8.17 -17.18
C SER A 79 -13.26 9.13 -17.29
N GLY A 80 -12.99 10.43 -17.47
CA GLY A 80 -14.03 11.42 -17.71
C GLY A 80 -14.79 11.18 -19.01
N LEU A 81 -14.09 10.77 -20.08
CA LEU A 81 -14.70 10.39 -21.35
C LEU A 81 -15.63 9.18 -21.21
N GLU A 82 -15.22 8.18 -20.43
CA GLU A 82 -16.09 7.04 -20.11
C GLU A 82 -17.40 7.52 -19.45
N GLY A 83 -17.30 8.46 -18.50
CA GLY A 83 -18.45 9.10 -17.87
C GLY A 83 -19.34 9.85 -18.86
N LEU A 84 -18.74 10.60 -19.79
CA LEU A 84 -19.46 11.29 -20.86
C LEU A 84 -20.22 10.30 -21.75
N CYS A 85 -19.57 9.20 -22.17
CA CYS A 85 -20.21 8.14 -22.97
C CYS A 85 -21.41 7.51 -22.25
N LYS A 86 -21.27 7.23 -20.94
CA LYS A 86 -22.38 6.73 -20.11
C LYS A 86 -23.53 7.73 -20.04
N SER A 87 -23.23 9.03 -19.98
CA SER A 87 -24.25 10.07 -19.90
C SER A 87 -25.05 10.20 -21.19
N VAL A 88 -24.43 10.08 -22.36
CA VAL A 88 -25.12 10.11 -23.68
C VAL A 88 -26.20 9.03 -23.76
N ASN A 89 -25.88 7.81 -23.30
CA ASN A 89 -26.82 6.69 -23.37
C ASN A 89 -28.03 6.82 -22.42
N LYS A 90 -27.86 7.58 -21.30
CA LYS A 90 -28.87 7.67 -20.23
C LYS A 90 -29.59 9.02 -20.15
N PHE A 91 -29.18 9.97 -20.95
CA PHE A 91 -29.77 11.30 -20.94
C PHE A 91 -31.17 11.30 -21.56
N ASP A 92 -32.10 12.01 -20.93
CA ASP A 92 -33.46 12.21 -21.42
C ASP A 92 -33.68 13.69 -21.72
N PRO A 93 -33.75 14.06 -23.02
CA PRO A 93 -33.93 15.45 -23.46
C PRO A 93 -35.27 16.07 -23.03
N THR A 94 -36.27 15.24 -22.71
CA THR A 94 -37.63 15.73 -22.39
C THR A 94 -37.73 16.41 -21.04
N ARG A 95 -36.73 16.18 -20.16
CA ARG A 95 -36.70 16.71 -18.78
C ARG A 95 -36.33 18.18 -18.66
N GLY A 96 -36.01 18.86 -19.76
CA GLY A 96 -35.69 20.29 -19.78
C GLY A 96 -34.35 20.67 -19.14
N VAL A 97 -33.50 19.69 -18.76
CA VAL A 97 -32.18 19.92 -18.19
C VAL A 97 -31.12 19.96 -19.29
N LYS A 98 -30.17 20.91 -19.21
CA LYS A 98 -29.05 20.96 -20.16
C LYS A 98 -28.18 19.72 -20.04
N PHE A 99 -27.80 19.10 -21.17
CA PHE A 99 -26.95 17.90 -21.25
C PHE A 99 -25.64 18.07 -20.45
N LEU A 100 -24.96 19.21 -20.54
CA LEU A 100 -23.71 19.47 -19.81
C LEU A 100 -23.86 19.36 -18.29
N ASN A 101 -24.97 19.83 -17.73
CA ASN A 101 -25.20 19.73 -16.28
C ASN A 101 -25.40 18.27 -15.85
N TYR A 102 -26.11 17.49 -16.66
CA TYR A 102 -26.31 16.06 -16.40
C TYR A 102 -25.02 15.27 -16.57
N SER A 103 -24.27 15.49 -17.65
CA SER A 103 -23.03 14.78 -17.94
C SER A 103 -21.93 15.10 -16.92
N ALA A 104 -21.87 16.31 -16.36
CA ALA A 104 -20.91 16.70 -15.34
C ALA A 104 -20.92 15.76 -14.14
N TRP A 105 -22.10 15.27 -13.73
CA TRP A 105 -22.21 14.32 -12.62
C TRP A 105 -21.59 12.96 -12.97
N TRP A 106 -21.87 12.44 -14.16
CA TRP A 106 -21.31 11.16 -14.64
C TRP A 106 -19.80 11.24 -14.84
N ILE A 107 -19.30 12.34 -15.41
CA ILE A 107 -17.87 12.59 -15.58
C ILE A 107 -17.17 12.57 -14.22
N LYS A 108 -17.67 13.33 -13.24
CA LYS A 108 -17.12 13.37 -11.89
C LYS A 108 -17.17 12.00 -11.21
N GLN A 109 -18.27 11.28 -11.35
CA GLN A 109 -18.42 9.93 -10.78
C GLN A 109 -17.37 8.97 -11.30
N CYS A 110 -17.13 8.91 -12.61
CA CYS A 110 -16.09 8.05 -13.18
C CYS A 110 -14.70 8.46 -12.72
N ILE A 111 -14.38 9.76 -12.71
CA ILE A 111 -13.11 10.28 -12.22
C ILE A 111 -12.90 9.91 -10.75
N TYR A 112 -13.90 10.08 -9.88
CA TYR A 112 -13.79 9.66 -8.47
C TYR A 112 -13.56 8.18 -8.33
N THR A 113 -14.25 7.35 -9.11
CA THR A 113 -14.06 5.90 -9.10
C THR A 113 -12.61 5.55 -9.44
N THR A 114 -12.05 6.16 -10.48
CA THR A 114 -10.65 5.95 -10.88
C THR A 114 -9.67 6.39 -9.81
N ILE A 115 -9.92 7.55 -9.15
CA ILE A 115 -9.09 8.03 -8.04
C ILE A 115 -9.12 7.05 -6.84
N TYR A 116 -10.28 6.47 -6.53
CA TYR A 116 -10.38 5.49 -5.45
C TYR A 116 -9.66 4.18 -5.75
N TRP A 117 -9.61 3.79 -7.03
CA TRP A 117 -8.98 2.54 -7.44
C TRP A 117 -7.46 2.67 -7.64
N TYR A 118 -7.01 3.75 -8.24
CA TYR A 118 -5.65 3.91 -8.75
C TYR A 118 -4.88 5.10 -8.18
N GLY A 119 -5.54 5.96 -7.37
CA GLY A 119 -4.89 7.17 -6.83
C GLY A 119 -3.88 6.92 -5.71
N ARG A 120 -3.69 5.66 -5.28
CA ARG A 120 -2.72 5.25 -4.25
C ARG A 120 -2.01 3.97 -4.67
N GLU A 121 -0.72 3.89 -4.40
CA GLU A 121 0.08 2.67 -4.58
C GLU A 121 -0.48 1.50 -3.73
N ILE A 122 -0.79 1.77 -2.45
CA ILE A 122 -1.48 0.81 -1.59
C ILE A 122 -2.98 1.06 -1.68
N ARG A 123 -3.67 0.15 -2.33
CA ARG A 123 -5.13 0.24 -2.53
C ARG A 123 -5.88 0.15 -1.20
N LEU A 124 -6.80 1.08 -0.98
CA LEU A 124 -7.74 1.08 0.13
C LEU A 124 -9.17 0.80 -0.37
N PRO A 125 -9.99 0.03 0.37
CA PRO A 125 -11.42 -0.06 0.12
C PRO A 125 -12.08 1.32 0.14
N VAL A 126 -13.07 1.55 -0.74
CA VAL A 126 -13.74 2.87 -0.89
C VAL A 126 -14.28 3.40 0.44
N THR A 127 -14.87 2.52 1.26
CA THR A 127 -15.40 2.88 2.58
C THR A 127 -14.33 3.42 3.53
N GLN A 128 -13.14 2.82 3.52
CA GLN A 128 -12.01 3.28 4.34
C GLN A 128 -11.42 4.58 3.78
N HIS A 129 -11.32 4.69 2.44
CA HIS A 129 -10.86 5.91 1.79
C HIS A 129 -11.75 7.12 2.14
N LEU A 130 -13.08 6.94 2.15
CA LEU A 130 -14.00 7.99 2.57
C LEU A 130 -13.80 8.41 4.04
N LYS A 131 -13.53 7.46 4.93
CA LYS A 131 -13.20 7.75 6.34
C LYS A 131 -11.90 8.53 6.48
N VAL A 132 -10.86 8.15 5.71
CA VAL A 132 -9.59 8.92 5.68
C VAL A 132 -9.82 10.36 5.24
N ILE A 133 -10.63 10.59 4.19
CA ILE A 133 -10.98 11.94 3.75
C ILE A 133 -11.75 12.70 4.85
N GLN A 134 -12.67 12.05 5.54
CA GLN A 134 -13.42 12.64 6.62
C GLN A 134 -12.51 13.06 7.78
N ILE A 135 -11.58 12.20 8.19
CA ILE A 135 -10.57 12.48 9.22
C ILE A 135 -9.71 13.69 8.80
N LEU A 136 -9.17 13.68 7.57
CA LEU A 136 -8.35 14.79 7.06
C LEU A 136 -9.09 16.13 7.03
N ARG A 137 -10.37 16.14 6.65
CA ARG A 137 -11.20 17.36 6.68
C ARG A 137 -11.39 17.85 8.09
N ALA A 138 -11.77 16.96 9.02
CA ALA A 138 -11.95 17.32 10.44
C ALA A 138 -10.65 17.85 11.05
N THR A 139 -9.51 17.23 10.75
CA THR A 139 -8.18 17.68 11.18
C THR A 139 -7.88 19.09 10.68
N ASN A 140 -8.06 19.33 9.38
CA ASN A 140 -7.81 20.65 8.78
C ASN A 140 -8.72 21.74 9.34
N GLU A 141 -9.99 21.44 9.60
CA GLU A 141 -10.93 22.38 10.22
C GLU A 141 -10.56 22.67 11.66
N PHE A 142 -10.14 21.66 12.41
CA PHE A 142 -9.71 21.80 13.79
C PHE A 142 -8.42 22.65 13.89
N ILE A 143 -7.44 22.41 13.01
CA ILE A 143 -6.20 23.19 12.95
C ILE A 143 -6.51 24.67 12.64
N LYS A 144 -7.42 24.92 11.69
CA LYS A 144 -7.83 26.30 11.35
C LYS A 144 -8.46 27.04 12.53
N LYS A 145 -9.21 26.33 13.38
CA LYS A 145 -9.90 26.92 14.55
C LYS A 145 -9.00 27.07 15.77
N ASN A 146 -8.19 26.07 16.05
CA ASN A 146 -7.46 25.95 17.32
C ASN A 146 -5.94 26.11 17.19
N GLY A 147 -5.39 26.18 15.98
CA GLY A 147 -3.94 26.33 15.72
C GLY A 147 -3.06 25.15 16.10
N ARG A 148 -3.64 24.00 16.54
CA ARG A 148 -2.93 22.79 16.93
C ARG A 148 -3.54 21.54 16.27
N ASN A 149 -2.80 20.45 16.27
CA ASN A 149 -3.32 19.15 15.82
C ASN A 149 -4.36 18.61 16.82
N PRO A 150 -5.45 17.99 16.34
CA PRO A 150 -6.44 17.33 17.20
C PRO A 150 -5.87 16.04 17.78
N THR A 151 -6.32 15.68 18.99
CA THR A 151 -6.09 14.35 19.58
C THR A 151 -7.03 13.30 18.98
N THR A 152 -6.71 12.01 19.17
CA THR A 152 -7.56 10.90 18.67
C THR A 152 -8.98 10.98 19.22
N ASN A 153 -9.13 11.36 20.51
CA ASN A 153 -10.43 11.54 21.17
C ASN A 153 -11.24 12.69 20.58
N GLU A 154 -10.58 13.81 20.25
CA GLU A 154 -11.23 14.96 19.59
C GLU A 154 -11.68 14.59 18.18
N LEU A 155 -10.87 13.83 17.44
CA LEU A 155 -11.24 13.30 16.12
C LEU A 155 -12.42 12.32 16.22
N HIS A 156 -12.46 11.47 17.25
CA HIS A 156 -13.59 10.58 17.50
C HIS A 156 -14.89 11.37 17.71
N THR A 157 -14.85 12.42 18.53
CA THR A 157 -16.03 13.29 18.78
C THR A 157 -16.49 14.02 17.52
N LEU A 158 -15.58 14.44 16.65
CA LEU A 158 -15.91 15.18 15.42
C LEU A 158 -16.39 14.28 14.28
N THR A 159 -15.87 13.07 14.19
CA THR A 159 -16.11 12.18 13.03
C THR A 159 -17.00 10.99 13.35
N SER A 160 -17.24 10.70 14.64
CA SER A 160 -17.96 9.50 15.13
C SER A 160 -17.29 8.17 14.71
N ILE A 161 -16.00 8.19 14.33
CA ILE A 161 -15.21 7.01 13.98
C ILE A 161 -14.53 6.49 15.25
N PRO A 162 -14.55 5.16 15.53
CA PRO A 162 -13.87 4.59 16.71
C PRO A 162 -12.37 4.93 16.75
N GLU A 163 -11.83 5.23 17.93
CA GLU A 163 -10.42 5.61 18.13
C GLU A 163 -9.43 4.63 17.51
N LYS A 164 -9.60 3.32 17.77
CA LYS A 164 -8.75 2.26 17.20
C LYS A 164 -8.74 2.30 15.67
N GLN A 165 -9.84 2.70 15.05
CA GLN A 165 -9.94 2.81 13.59
C GLN A 165 -9.29 4.11 13.10
N ILE A 166 -9.32 5.18 13.87
CA ILE A 166 -8.63 6.44 13.54
C ILE A 166 -7.11 6.19 13.53
N ASP A 167 -6.55 5.54 14.57
CA ASP A 167 -5.13 5.23 14.65
C ASP A 167 -4.67 4.32 13.50
N TYR A 168 -5.47 3.31 13.17
CA TYR A 168 -5.21 2.47 12.01
C TYR A 168 -5.22 3.25 10.69
N LEU A 169 -6.22 4.12 10.48
CA LEU A 169 -6.36 4.91 9.26
C LEU A 169 -5.34 6.04 9.15
N ALA A 170 -4.82 6.55 10.27
CA ALA A 170 -3.77 7.56 10.29
C ALA A 170 -2.49 7.08 9.60
N GLN A 171 -2.16 5.78 9.69
CA GLN A 171 -1.01 5.19 9.02
C GLN A 171 -1.10 5.32 7.49
N PHE A 172 -2.31 5.28 6.92
CA PHE A 172 -2.54 5.44 5.49
C PHE A 172 -2.61 6.89 5.01
N SER A 173 -2.60 7.87 5.92
CA SER A 173 -2.54 9.28 5.53
C SER A 173 -1.14 9.73 5.10
N ASN A 174 -0.12 8.98 5.49
CA ASN A 174 1.28 9.27 5.18
C ASN A 174 1.56 9.09 3.68
N ARG A 175 2.36 9.99 3.13
CA ARG A 175 2.83 9.91 1.76
C ARG A 175 3.90 8.85 1.66
N LEU A 176 3.82 7.97 0.67
CA LEU A 176 4.89 7.02 0.36
C LEU A 176 6.08 7.79 -0.21
N VAL A 177 7.27 7.35 0.15
CA VAL A 177 8.55 7.85 -0.35
C VAL A 177 9.20 6.72 -1.13
N SER A 178 9.80 7.02 -2.28
CA SER A 178 10.54 6.02 -3.05
C SER A 178 11.80 5.61 -2.29
N VAL A 179 12.11 4.33 -2.29
CA VAL A 179 13.38 3.84 -1.71
C VAL A 179 14.60 4.29 -2.53
N ASP A 180 14.39 4.63 -3.81
CA ASP A 180 15.42 5.14 -4.71
C ASP A 180 15.58 6.67 -4.63
N ASP A 181 14.77 7.37 -3.82
CA ASP A 181 14.93 8.81 -3.64
C ASP A 181 16.24 9.12 -2.89
N PHE A 182 16.93 10.17 -3.31
CA PHE A 182 18.15 10.61 -2.66
C PHE A 182 17.88 11.28 -1.32
N ILE A 183 18.68 10.93 -0.31
CA ILE A 183 18.66 11.53 1.03
C ILE A 183 19.72 12.65 1.05
N GLY A 184 19.28 13.91 1.22
CA GLY A 184 20.19 15.06 1.31
C GLY A 184 20.28 15.85 0.01
N GLY A 185 20.90 17.03 0.10
CA GLY A 185 21.17 17.88 -1.07
C GLY A 185 22.35 17.34 -1.87
N ASP A 186 22.50 17.88 -3.04
CA ASP A 186 23.28 17.49 -4.22
C ASP A 186 24.72 16.93 -4.05
N GLU A 187 25.26 16.71 -2.85
CA GLU A 187 26.66 16.28 -2.63
C GLU A 187 26.82 14.83 -2.12
N GLU A 188 25.78 14.18 -1.61
CA GLU A 188 25.82 12.77 -1.21
C GLU A 188 24.80 11.95 -2.02
N ASN A 189 25.33 11.07 -2.88
CA ASN A 189 24.55 10.14 -3.72
C ASN A 189 23.89 9.00 -2.90
N SER A 190 23.62 9.20 -1.61
CA SER A 190 23.00 8.18 -0.76
C SER A 190 21.50 8.11 -1.02
N GLN A 191 21.01 6.93 -1.31
CA GLN A 191 19.58 6.65 -1.49
C GLN A 191 18.92 6.23 -0.17
N VAL A 192 17.60 6.31 -0.09
CA VAL A 192 16.84 5.84 1.08
C VAL A 192 17.09 4.35 1.35
N CYS A 193 17.26 3.54 0.29
CA CYS A 193 17.57 2.11 0.40
C CYS A 193 18.88 1.84 1.14
N ASP A 194 19.90 2.73 1.03
CA ASP A 194 21.20 2.53 1.66
C ASP A 194 21.18 2.69 3.19
N VAL A 195 20.15 3.37 3.71
CA VAL A 195 20.00 3.67 5.14
C VAL A 195 19.04 2.71 5.85
N ILE A 196 18.20 2.00 5.09
CA ILE A 196 17.25 1.05 5.68
C ILE A 196 18.00 -0.21 6.13
N PRO A 197 18.00 -0.55 7.44
CA PRO A 197 18.62 -1.79 7.91
C PRO A 197 17.84 -3.00 7.38
N ASP A 198 18.56 -4.04 6.99
CA ASP A 198 17.98 -5.31 6.49
C ASP A 198 17.33 -6.16 7.59
N GLY A 199 17.54 -5.79 8.88
CA GLY A 199 17.03 -6.54 10.03
C GLY A 199 17.79 -7.84 10.31
N GLU A 200 18.81 -8.16 9.52
CA GLU A 200 19.65 -9.31 9.79
C GLU A 200 20.67 -9.01 10.90
N PRO A 201 21.08 -10.04 11.66
CA PRO A 201 22.12 -9.87 12.67
C PRO A 201 23.44 -9.46 12.00
N SER A 202 24.21 -8.58 12.67
CA SER A 202 25.49 -8.10 12.17
C SER A 202 26.45 -9.27 11.85
N LEU A 203 27.43 -9.01 10.97
CA LEU A 203 28.44 -10.03 10.63
C LEU A 203 29.14 -10.60 11.88
N ASP A 204 29.44 -9.76 12.86
CA ASP A 204 30.02 -10.19 14.12
C ASP A 204 29.11 -11.12 14.90
N GLU A 205 27.80 -10.83 14.94
CA GLU A 205 26.82 -11.72 15.58
C GLU A 205 26.66 -13.05 14.84
N GLN A 206 26.72 -13.04 13.51
CA GLN A 206 26.66 -14.27 12.70
C GLN A 206 27.90 -15.15 12.93
N VAL A 207 29.08 -14.53 12.95
CA VAL A 207 30.34 -15.22 13.27
C VAL A 207 30.30 -15.78 14.69
N ASN A 208 29.86 -14.98 15.67
CA ASN A 208 29.72 -15.42 17.05
C ASN A 208 28.73 -16.59 17.18
N LYS A 209 27.56 -16.53 16.52
CA LYS A 209 26.60 -17.65 16.46
C LYS A 209 27.22 -18.90 15.87
N SER A 210 27.96 -18.76 14.78
CA SER A 210 28.63 -19.92 14.13
C SER A 210 29.71 -20.54 15.03
N PHE A 211 30.45 -19.71 15.76
CA PHE A 211 31.44 -20.13 16.72
C PHE A 211 30.81 -20.86 17.92
N ILE A 212 29.77 -20.27 18.51
CA ILE A 212 28.98 -20.86 19.59
C ILE A 212 28.42 -22.22 19.15
N ASN A 213 27.85 -22.32 17.96
CA ASN A 213 27.31 -23.57 17.44
C ASN A 213 28.42 -24.66 17.29
N LYS A 214 29.60 -24.28 16.78
CA LYS A 214 30.74 -25.22 16.69
C LYS A 214 31.18 -25.73 18.07
N GLU A 215 31.30 -24.85 19.06
CA GLU A 215 31.67 -25.24 20.42
C GLU A 215 30.58 -26.10 21.09
N LEU A 216 29.29 -25.77 20.88
CA LEU A 216 28.19 -26.62 21.37
C LEU A 216 28.22 -28.02 20.74
N CYS A 217 28.48 -28.14 19.45
CA CYS A 217 28.63 -29.44 18.78
C CYS A 217 29.80 -30.25 19.36
N LYS A 218 30.93 -29.60 19.66
CA LYS A 218 32.04 -30.28 20.35
C LYS A 218 31.67 -30.82 21.75
N CYS A 219 30.91 -30.00 22.52
CA CYS A 219 30.43 -30.41 23.85
C CYS A 219 29.40 -31.55 23.74
N LEU A 220 28.55 -31.56 22.73
CA LEU A 220 27.56 -32.63 22.53
C LEU A 220 28.23 -33.94 22.12
N ASN A 221 29.32 -33.91 21.36
CA ASN A 221 30.09 -35.11 20.96
C ASN A 221 30.75 -35.85 22.13
N ILE A 222 30.81 -35.25 23.33
CA ILE A 222 31.31 -35.88 24.53
C ILE A 222 30.27 -36.87 25.14
N LEU A 223 29.01 -36.71 24.75
CA LEU A 223 27.94 -37.57 25.25
C LEU A 223 27.91 -38.92 24.53
N PRO A 224 27.50 -40.01 25.22
CA PRO A 224 27.16 -41.26 24.56
C PRO A 224 26.10 -41.06 23.51
N VAL A 225 26.14 -41.79 22.39
CA VAL A 225 25.26 -41.64 21.21
C VAL A 225 23.78 -41.54 21.62
N ARG A 226 23.33 -42.37 22.51
CA ARG A 226 21.95 -42.41 22.99
C ARG A 226 21.51 -41.13 23.76
N GLU A 227 22.42 -40.56 24.57
CA GLU A 227 22.16 -39.32 25.30
C GLU A 227 22.25 -38.10 24.38
N HIS A 228 23.18 -38.13 23.41
CA HIS A 228 23.33 -37.13 22.38
C HIS A 228 22.05 -37.00 21.55
N ASP A 229 21.51 -38.10 21.01
CA ASP A 229 20.34 -38.07 20.15
C ASP A 229 19.10 -37.57 20.90
N ILE A 230 18.91 -37.97 22.14
CA ILE A 230 17.82 -37.48 22.99
C ILE A 230 17.94 -35.97 23.23
N ILE A 231 19.14 -35.43 23.48
CA ILE A 231 19.36 -34.00 23.68
C ILE A 231 19.11 -33.24 22.37
N VAL A 232 19.64 -33.72 21.24
CA VAL A 232 19.44 -33.10 19.91
C VAL A 232 17.97 -33.00 19.58
N MET A 233 17.19 -34.07 19.81
CA MET A 233 15.74 -34.08 19.52
C MET A 233 14.93 -33.18 20.47
N LEU A 234 15.25 -33.17 21.75
CA LEU A 234 14.56 -32.36 22.76
C LEU A 234 14.76 -30.85 22.57
N PHE A 235 15.98 -30.44 22.18
CA PHE A 235 16.34 -29.04 22.01
C PHE A 235 16.24 -28.56 20.55
N GLY A 236 15.97 -29.44 19.62
CA GLY A 236 15.83 -29.09 18.21
C GLY A 236 17.13 -28.64 17.56
N ILE A 237 18.27 -29.25 17.91
CA ILE A 237 19.57 -28.87 17.35
C ILE A 237 19.68 -29.43 15.93
N GLY A 238 19.46 -28.61 14.93
CA GLY A 238 19.43 -29.00 13.51
C GLY A 238 18.14 -29.69 13.02
N ILE A 239 17.18 -29.92 13.90
CA ILE A 239 15.85 -30.50 13.63
C ILE A 239 14.78 -29.75 14.43
N ASN A 240 13.50 -29.95 14.10
CA ASN A 240 12.42 -29.38 14.91
C ASN A 240 12.43 -29.97 16.34
N PRO A 241 12.25 -29.15 17.39
CA PRO A 241 12.22 -29.65 18.77
C PRO A 241 11.03 -30.60 19.00
N MET A 242 11.29 -31.71 19.63
CA MET A 242 10.29 -32.73 19.95
C MET A 242 9.91 -32.70 21.43
N SER A 243 8.68 -33.07 21.74
CA SER A 243 8.22 -33.22 23.12
C SER A 243 8.87 -34.43 23.80
N LYS A 244 8.91 -34.43 25.15
CA LYS A 244 9.44 -35.58 25.90
C LYS A 244 8.68 -36.89 25.67
N GLN A 245 7.38 -36.80 25.30
CA GLN A 245 6.55 -37.93 24.94
C GLN A 245 6.96 -38.53 23.61
N GLU A 246 7.06 -37.72 22.58
CA GLU A 246 7.48 -38.13 21.23
C GLU A 246 8.86 -38.80 21.24
N VAL A 247 9.83 -38.20 21.98
CA VAL A 247 11.17 -38.78 22.14
C VAL A 247 11.10 -40.10 22.91
N GLY A 248 10.24 -40.18 23.95
CA GLY A 248 10.01 -41.41 24.70
C GLY A 248 9.48 -42.54 23.82
N ASP A 249 8.51 -42.25 23.00
CA ASP A 249 7.89 -43.21 22.07
C ASP A 249 8.90 -43.72 21.02
N MET A 250 9.75 -42.82 20.47
CA MET A 250 10.80 -43.19 19.51
C MET A 250 11.86 -44.12 20.09
N PHE A 251 12.23 -43.92 21.33
CA PHE A 251 13.29 -44.75 22.01
C PHE A 251 12.69 -45.91 22.83
N GLY A 252 11.37 -46.06 22.91
CA GLY A 252 10.70 -47.09 23.69
C GLY A 252 10.90 -46.93 25.20
N ILE A 253 10.99 -45.69 25.71
CA ILE A 253 11.25 -45.36 27.12
C ILE A 253 10.18 -44.40 27.66
N GLY A 254 9.90 -44.53 28.96
CA GLY A 254 8.94 -43.63 29.61
C GLY A 254 9.44 -42.18 29.69
N VAL A 255 8.50 -41.22 29.73
CA VAL A 255 8.78 -39.77 29.82
C VAL A 255 9.69 -39.41 30.98
N GLU A 256 9.53 -40.04 32.14
CA GLU A 256 10.36 -39.81 33.31
C GLU A 256 11.81 -40.28 33.08
N ARG A 257 12.00 -41.34 32.31
CA ARG A 257 13.33 -41.82 31.93
C ARG A 257 14.04 -40.86 30.99
N VAL A 258 13.27 -40.26 30.03
CA VAL A 258 13.78 -39.19 29.16
C VAL A 258 14.24 -38.00 29.99
N ARG A 259 13.46 -37.59 31.02
CA ARG A 259 13.83 -36.52 31.96
C ARG A 259 15.14 -36.80 32.68
N GLN A 260 15.27 -38.02 33.24
CA GLN A 260 16.49 -38.43 33.93
C GLN A 260 17.74 -38.45 33.04
N ILE A 261 17.58 -38.93 31.80
CA ILE A 261 18.66 -38.92 30.80
C ILE A 261 19.07 -37.49 30.45
N LYS A 262 18.08 -36.60 30.20
CA LYS A 262 18.33 -35.17 29.98
C LYS A 262 19.16 -34.54 31.10
N GLU A 263 18.73 -34.73 32.37
CA GLU A 263 19.43 -34.15 33.52
C GLU A 263 20.88 -34.69 33.64
N LYS A 264 21.08 -36.00 33.48
CA LYS A 264 22.42 -36.61 33.50
C LYS A 264 23.31 -36.10 32.37
N ALA A 265 22.75 -35.95 31.17
CA ALA A 265 23.48 -35.42 30.00
C ALA A 265 23.90 -33.97 30.22
N LEU A 266 23.00 -33.13 30.73
CA LEU A 266 23.30 -31.73 31.05
C LEU A 266 24.36 -31.61 32.16
N ASP A 267 24.31 -32.45 33.19
CA ASP A 267 25.32 -32.46 34.25
C ASP A 267 26.71 -32.91 33.74
N ARG A 268 26.76 -33.86 32.80
CA ARG A 268 28.01 -34.23 32.13
C ARG A 268 28.59 -33.09 31.30
N ILE A 269 27.77 -32.40 30.54
CA ILE A 269 28.18 -31.22 29.75
C ILE A 269 28.70 -30.13 30.69
N ARG A 270 27.98 -29.82 31.79
CA ARG A 270 28.41 -28.82 32.77
C ARG A 270 29.76 -29.13 33.38
N LYS A 271 30.00 -30.38 33.80
CA LYS A 271 31.26 -30.80 34.43
C LYS A 271 32.45 -30.74 33.46
N ARG A 272 32.26 -31.06 32.18
CA ARG A 272 33.36 -31.14 31.20
C ARG A 272 33.58 -29.87 30.39
N CYS A 273 32.52 -29.10 30.12
CA CYS A 273 32.56 -27.93 29.24
C CYS A 273 32.39 -26.59 29.98
N ASN A 274 32.33 -26.56 31.33
CA ASN A 274 32.05 -25.35 32.09
C ASN A 274 33.04 -24.20 31.80
N LEU A 275 34.33 -24.53 31.68
CA LEU A 275 35.39 -23.56 31.36
C LEU A 275 35.37 -23.05 29.93
N GLN A 276 34.79 -23.81 28.99
CA GLN A 276 34.66 -23.41 27.56
C GLN A 276 33.40 -22.60 27.32
N LEU A 277 32.28 -22.98 27.95
CA LEU A 277 31.00 -22.30 27.84
C LEU A 277 30.95 -20.98 28.62
N SER A 278 31.64 -20.86 29.76
CA SER A 278 31.71 -19.61 30.53
C SER A 278 32.50 -18.48 29.81
N LYS A 279 33.27 -18.81 28.79
CA LYS A 279 33.99 -17.84 27.96
C LYS A 279 33.14 -17.35 26.78
N LEU A 280 31.96 -17.95 26.55
CA LEU A 280 31.05 -17.65 25.42
C LEU A 280 29.84 -16.82 25.85
N ILE A 281 29.66 -16.63 27.15
CA ILE A 281 28.65 -15.77 27.79
C ILE A 281 29.35 -14.51 28.31
#